data_6ce1153703b974984be094f4e689b681
#
_entry.id   6ce1153703b974984be094f4e689b681
#
_cell.length_a   1.000
_cell.length_b   1.000
_cell.length_c   1.000
_cell.angle_alpha   90.00
_cell.angle_beta   90.00
_cell.angle_gamma   90.00
#
_symmetry.space_group_name_H-M   'P 1'
#
loop_
_entity.id
_entity.type
_entity.pdbx_description
1 polymer ?
#
loop_
_entity_poly.entity_id
_entity_poly.type
_entity_poly.pdbx_seq_one_letter_code
_entity_poly.pdbx_strand_id
1 'polypeptide(L)'
;MSPKLFSITEKEQLKEKMFLSGLELLKEYGMTHMSVEKIAASAGIGKSTFDNFFMSKEDFVLQLIGFNRMRFWKAVQDMLGGREKLTIAESKQVLTMIINNKDSVYQYLTPENEEKLAAASPDGNKLDIDEETDTLRRLFGYFEGVRGDVDFGVVSNLLKILALTAENKTILHESAYDRTQEKLFGLLFGCVFKEGENE
;
A
#
# COMPACT_ATOMS: atom_id res chain seq x y z
N MET A 1 -16.61 -35.12 -10.28
CA MET A 1 -15.19 -34.81 -10.06
C MET A 1 -15.00 -34.55 -8.57
N SER A 2 -14.14 -35.32 -7.92
CA SER A 2 -13.83 -35.10 -6.48
C SER A 2 -13.14 -33.72 -6.30
N PRO A 3 -13.46 -32.97 -5.25
CA PRO A 3 -12.81 -31.71 -4.96
C PRO A 3 -11.30 -31.96 -4.76
N LYS A 4 -10.46 -31.19 -5.47
CA LYS A 4 -9.01 -31.27 -5.32
C LYS A 4 -8.66 -30.78 -3.91
N LEU A 5 -8.19 -31.67 -3.05
CA LEU A 5 -7.66 -31.30 -1.73
C LEU A 5 -6.29 -30.66 -1.94
N PHE A 6 -6.21 -29.35 -1.74
CA PHE A 6 -4.95 -28.62 -1.73
C PHE A 6 -4.24 -28.83 -0.38
N SER A 7 -2.92 -29.04 -0.41
CA SER A 7 -2.08 -28.94 0.78
C SER A 7 -2.08 -27.50 1.33
N ILE A 8 -1.60 -27.29 2.57
CA ILE A 8 -1.51 -25.96 3.19
C ILE A 8 -0.66 -25.04 2.30
N THR A 9 0.51 -25.49 1.85
CA THR A 9 1.43 -24.73 0.98
C THR A 9 0.80 -24.40 -0.38
N GLU A 10 0.07 -25.34 -0.99
CA GLU A 10 -0.64 -25.08 -2.26
C GLU A 10 -1.75 -24.04 -2.08
N LYS A 11 -2.45 -24.05 -0.95
CA LYS A 11 -3.47 -23.03 -0.63
C LYS A 11 -2.85 -21.64 -0.49
N GLU A 12 -1.74 -21.52 0.22
CA GLU A 12 -1.03 -20.26 0.38
C GLU A 12 -0.53 -19.69 -0.95
N GLN A 13 0.12 -20.53 -1.78
CA GLN A 13 0.57 -20.16 -3.12
C GLN A 13 -0.59 -19.74 -4.03
N LEU A 14 -1.72 -20.45 -3.96
CA LEU A 14 -2.88 -20.11 -4.76
C LEU A 14 -3.50 -18.79 -4.30
N LYS A 15 -3.56 -18.55 -2.99
CA LYS A 15 -4.05 -17.30 -2.41
C LYS A 15 -3.16 -16.11 -2.82
N GLU A 16 -1.86 -16.27 -2.75
CA GLU A 16 -0.91 -15.26 -3.23
C GLU A 16 -1.09 -14.97 -4.72
N LYS A 17 -1.22 -16.02 -5.55
CA LYS A 17 -1.50 -15.86 -6.98
C LYS A 17 -2.80 -15.08 -7.23
N MET A 18 -3.86 -15.36 -6.47
CA MET A 18 -5.11 -14.60 -6.57
C MET A 18 -4.91 -13.13 -6.18
N PHE A 19 -4.14 -12.84 -5.14
CA PHE A 19 -3.85 -11.46 -4.76
C PHE A 19 -3.07 -10.71 -5.83
N LEU A 20 -2.01 -11.30 -6.38
CA LEU A 20 -1.21 -10.65 -7.42
C LEU A 20 -2.03 -10.40 -8.70
N SER A 21 -2.78 -11.39 -9.17
CA SER A 21 -3.63 -11.22 -10.36
C SER A 21 -4.82 -10.29 -10.10
N GLY A 22 -5.39 -10.33 -8.91
CA GLY A 22 -6.49 -9.44 -8.51
C GLY A 22 -6.04 -7.99 -8.37
N LEU A 23 -4.80 -7.74 -7.93
CA LEU A 23 -4.21 -6.40 -7.91
C LEU A 23 -4.09 -5.81 -9.32
N GLU A 24 -3.62 -6.60 -10.30
CA GLU A 24 -3.56 -6.14 -11.70
C GLU A 24 -4.95 -5.84 -12.28
N LEU A 25 -5.95 -6.67 -11.95
CA LEU A 25 -7.34 -6.38 -12.34
C LEU A 25 -7.89 -5.11 -11.69
N LEU A 26 -7.52 -4.87 -10.43
CA LEU A 26 -7.91 -3.66 -9.71
C LEU A 26 -7.31 -2.41 -10.35
N LYS A 27 -6.04 -2.47 -10.74
CA LYS A 27 -5.35 -1.39 -11.45
C LYS A 27 -5.98 -1.09 -12.80
N GLU A 28 -6.38 -2.13 -13.53
CA GLU A 28 -6.91 -2.00 -14.89
C GLU A 28 -8.38 -1.53 -14.90
N TYR A 29 -9.21 -2.06 -14.00
CA TYR A 29 -10.66 -1.88 -14.05
C TYR A 29 -11.27 -1.13 -12.87
N GLY A 30 -10.50 -0.90 -11.80
CA GLY A 30 -11.03 -0.44 -10.52
C GLY A 30 -11.91 -1.50 -9.83
N MET A 31 -12.20 -1.31 -8.55
CA MET A 31 -13.00 -2.27 -7.78
C MET A 31 -14.43 -2.41 -8.32
N THR A 32 -15.02 -1.35 -8.85
CA THR A 32 -16.40 -1.35 -9.36
C THR A 32 -16.58 -2.37 -10.52
N HIS A 33 -15.63 -2.44 -11.43
CA HIS A 33 -15.71 -3.30 -12.62
C HIS A 33 -14.96 -4.63 -12.46
N MET A 34 -14.36 -4.88 -11.30
CA MET A 34 -13.77 -6.16 -10.93
C MET A 34 -14.88 -7.10 -10.43
N SER A 35 -14.89 -8.35 -10.90
CA SER A 35 -15.84 -9.40 -10.44
C SER A 35 -15.10 -10.64 -9.96
N VAL A 36 -15.77 -11.44 -9.12
CA VAL A 36 -15.25 -12.72 -8.62
C VAL A 36 -14.85 -13.64 -9.78
N GLU A 37 -15.65 -13.66 -10.84
CA GLU A 37 -15.38 -14.48 -12.03
C GLU A 37 -14.08 -14.04 -12.74
N LYS A 38 -13.86 -12.71 -12.86
CA LYS A 38 -12.63 -12.17 -13.45
C LYS A 38 -11.41 -12.50 -12.58
N ILE A 39 -11.52 -12.37 -11.25
CA ILE A 39 -10.43 -12.71 -10.32
C ILE A 39 -10.10 -14.20 -10.41
N ALA A 40 -11.11 -15.07 -10.37
CA ALA A 40 -10.93 -16.51 -10.48
C ALA A 40 -10.26 -16.88 -11.81
N ALA A 41 -10.77 -16.33 -12.92
CA ALA A 41 -10.25 -16.60 -14.27
C ALA A 41 -8.78 -16.14 -14.41
N SER A 42 -8.42 -14.95 -13.89
CA SER A 42 -7.05 -14.43 -13.97
C SER A 42 -6.06 -15.27 -13.14
N ALA A 43 -6.52 -15.85 -12.04
CA ALA A 43 -5.74 -16.81 -11.26
C ALA A 43 -5.71 -18.23 -11.84
N GLY A 44 -6.50 -18.49 -12.90
CA GLY A 44 -6.60 -19.81 -13.54
C GLY A 44 -7.39 -20.83 -12.71
N ILE A 45 -8.38 -20.37 -11.94
CA ILE A 45 -9.23 -21.22 -11.10
C ILE A 45 -10.72 -21.02 -11.43
N GLY A 46 -11.56 -21.93 -10.97
CA GLY A 46 -13.01 -21.78 -11.02
C GLY A 46 -13.55 -20.92 -9.87
N LYS A 47 -14.73 -20.31 -10.07
CA LYS A 47 -15.43 -19.51 -9.06
C LYS A 47 -15.60 -20.28 -7.74
N SER A 48 -16.00 -21.54 -7.79
CA SER A 48 -16.17 -22.39 -6.60
C SER A 48 -14.87 -22.56 -5.78
N THR A 49 -13.72 -22.48 -6.45
CA THR A 49 -12.42 -22.47 -5.76
C THR A 49 -12.18 -21.14 -5.07
N PHE A 50 -12.51 -20.01 -5.71
CA PHE A 50 -12.45 -18.68 -5.08
C PHE A 50 -13.32 -18.62 -3.82
N ASP A 51 -14.57 -19.11 -3.89
CA ASP A 51 -15.53 -19.11 -2.78
C ASP A 51 -15.06 -19.95 -1.57
N ASN A 52 -14.07 -20.85 -1.75
CA ASN A 52 -13.42 -21.55 -0.64
C ASN A 52 -12.38 -20.70 0.12
N PHE A 53 -11.96 -19.56 -0.44
CA PHE A 53 -10.94 -18.67 0.15
C PHE A 53 -11.53 -17.36 0.65
N PHE A 54 -12.56 -16.85 -0.03
CA PHE A 54 -13.11 -15.52 0.21
C PHE A 54 -14.63 -15.55 0.20
N MET A 55 -15.25 -14.88 1.17
CA MET A 55 -16.69 -14.81 1.29
C MET A 55 -17.36 -13.92 0.23
N SER A 56 -16.63 -12.90 -0.23
CA SER A 56 -17.12 -11.95 -1.22
C SER A 56 -15.94 -11.26 -1.95
N LYS A 57 -16.26 -10.43 -2.94
CA LYS A 57 -15.26 -9.53 -3.57
C LYS A 57 -14.70 -8.53 -2.56
N GLU A 58 -15.53 -8.00 -1.70
CA GLU A 58 -15.15 -7.06 -0.65
C GLU A 58 -14.18 -7.71 0.35
N ASP A 59 -14.48 -8.92 0.81
CA ASP A 59 -13.58 -9.72 1.66
C ASP A 59 -12.23 -9.97 0.98
N PHE A 60 -12.25 -10.32 -0.32
CA PHE A 60 -11.03 -10.45 -1.11
C PHE A 60 -10.20 -9.16 -1.13
N VAL A 61 -10.83 -8.00 -1.38
CA VAL A 61 -10.13 -6.71 -1.44
C VAL A 61 -9.58 -6.31 -0.07
N LEU A 62 -10.30 -6.53 1.02
CA LEU A 62 -9.81 -6.30 2.38
C LEU A 62 -8.57 -7.16 2.68
N GLN A 63 -8.60 -8.44 2.31
CA GLN A 63 -7.44 -9.31 2.49
C GLN A 63 -6.28 -8.96 1.54
N LEU A 64 -6.55 -8.43 0.34
CA LEU A 64 -5.53 -7.90 -0.58
C LEU A 64 -4.82 -6.67 0.01
N ILE A 65 -5.56 -5.77 0.66
CA ILE A 65 -4.99 -4.63 1.41
C ILE A 65 -4.03 -5.14 2.49
N GLY A 66 -4.48 -6.12 3.28
CA GLY A 66 -3.64 -6.76 4.32
C GLY A 66 -2.39 -7.44 3.74
N PHE A 67 -2.51 -8.12 2.60
CA PHE A 67 -1.39 -8.74 1.90
C PHE A 67 -0.36 -7.70 1.44
N ASN A 68 -0.79 -6.59 0.83
CA ASN A 68 0.14 -5.53 0.42
C ASN A 68 0.81 -4.84 1.61
N ARG A 69 0.08 -4.62 2.71
CA ARG A 69 0.64 -4.11 3.96
C ARG A 69 1.72 -5.04 4.51
N MET A 70 1.49 -6.35 4.51
CA MET A 70 2.48 -7.35 4.93
C MET A 70 3.73 -7.34 4.03
N ARG A 71 3.57 -7.23 2.71
CA ARG A 71 4.69 -7.12 1.76
C ARG A 71 5.54 -5.87 2.03
N PHE A 72 4.89 -4.74 2.28
CA PHE A 72 5.57 -3.49 2.63
C PHE A 72 6.41 -3.65 3.92
N TRP A 73 5.80 -4.17 4.99
CA TRP A 73 6.53 -4.39 6.24
C TRP A 73 7.66 -5.40 6.10
N LYS A 74 7.47 -6.44 5.28
CA LYS A 74 8.54 -7.38 4.96
C LYS A 74 9.69 -6.68 4.26
N ALA A 75 9.45 -5.83 3.29
CA ALA A 75 10.49 -5.06 2.61
C ALA A 75 11.27 -4.15 3.59
N VAL A 76 10.58 -3.49 4.53
CA VAL A 76 11.22 -2.70 5.59
C VAL A 76 12.10 -3.58 6.49
N GLN A 77 11.62 -4.76 6.89
CA GLN A 77 12.40 -5.70 7.71
C GLN A 77 13.62 -6.25 6.96
N ASP A 78 13.46 -6.56 5.67
CA ASP A 78 14.56 -7.02 4.81
C ASP A 78 15.65 -5.92 4.69
N MET A 79 15.25 -4.63 4.57
CA MET A 79 16.18 -3.48 4.58
C MET A 79 16.87 -3.30 5.93
N LEU A 80 16.18 -3.54 7.04
CA LEU A 80 16.79 -3.50 8.38
C LEU A 80 17.90 -4.55 8.54
N GLY A 81 17.74 -5.73 7.94
CA GLY A 81 18.76 -6.78 7.98
C GLY A 81 19.17 -7.19 9.40
N GLY A 82 18.24 -7.14 10.34
CA GLY A 82 18.47 -7.42 11.76
C GLY A 82 18.96 -6.22 12.60
N ARG A 83 19.14 -5.04 12.00
CA ARG A 83 19.44 -3.79 12.71
C ARG A 83 18.17 -3.22 13.35
N GLU A 84 18.33 -2.40 14.38
CA GLU A 84 17.19 -1.72 15.04
C GLU A 84 16.69 -0.53 14.22
N LYS A 85 17.58 0.12 13.47
CA LYS A 85 17.29 1.35 12.73
C LYS A 85 17.80 1.27 11.29
N LEU A 86 17.09 1.96 10.41
CA LEU A 86 17.53 2.31 9.06
C LEU A 86 18.30 3.62 9.12
N THR A 87 19.35 3.73 8.34
CA THR A 87 20.05 5.01 8.13
C THR A 87 19.11 6.04 7.53
N ILE A 88 19.48 7.32 7.60
CA ILE A 88 18.68 8.41 6.99
C ILE A 88 18.49 8.16 5.48
N ALA A 89 19.54 7.71 4.79
CA ALA A 89 19.46 7.40 3.35
C ALA A 89 18.45 6.28 3.05
N GLU A 90 18.49 5.18 3.81
CA GLU A 90 17.53 4.07 3.69
C GLU A 90 16.12 4.51 4.07
N SER A 91 15.97 5.33 5.10
CA SER A 91 14.68 5.90 5.52
C SER A 91 14.05 6.78 4.42
N LYS A 92 14.86 7.61 3.74
CA LYS A 92 14.44 8.37 2.56
C LYS A 92 14.01 7.45 1.41
N GLN A 93 14.71 6.32 1.21
CA GLN A 93 14.30 5.30 0.22
C GLN A 93 12.93 4.70 0.57
N VAL A 94 12.68 4.37 1.83
CA VAL A 94 11.37 3.86 2.27
C VAL A 94 10.26 4.87 2.01
N LEU A 95 10.46 6.15 2.33
CA LEU A 95 9.49 7.21 2.03
C LEU A 95 9.24 7.34 0.51
N THR A 96 10.30 7.24 -0.29
CA THR A 96 10.20 7.23 -1.76
C THR A 96 9.44 6.00 -2.28
N MET A 97 9.62 4.83 -1.65
CA MET A 97 8.85 3.63 -1.98
C MET A 97 7.35 3.83 -1.71
N ILE A 98 6.99 4.48 -0.60
CA ILE A 98 5.58 4.79 -0.28
C ILE A 98 4.97 5.69 -1.36
N ILE A 99 5.66 6.75 -1.75
CA ILE A 99 5.20 7.73 -2.73
C ILE A 99 5.00 7.09 -4.12
N ASN A 100 5.93 6.21 -4.52
CA ASN A 100 5.90 5.57 -5.83
C ASN A 100 5.18 4.20 -5.83
N ASN A 101 4.46 3.87 -4.75
CA ASN A 101 3.80 2.59 -4.61
C ASN A 101 2.56 2.47 -5.51
N LYS A 102 2.76 2.01 -6.74
CA LYS A 102 1.67 1.72 -7.68
C LYS A 102 0.81 0.51 -7.27
N ASP A 103 1.22 -0.23 -6.24
CA ASP A 103 0.48 -1.37 -5.70
C ASP A 103 -0.47 -0.96 -4.56
N SER A 104 -0.60 0.33 -4.27
CA SER A 104 -1.54 0.81 -3.27
C SER A 104 -2.98 0.61 -3.74
N VAL A 105 -3.71 -0.27 -3.08
CA VAL A 105 -5.13 -0.58 -3.39
C VAL A 105 -6.00 0.67 -3.32
N TYR A 106 -5.69 1.57 -2.39
CA TYR A 106 -6.47 2.80 -2.15
C TYR A 106 -6.56 3.74 -3.36
N GLN A 107 -5.56 3.73 -4.24
CA GLN A 107 -5.55 4.54 -5.48
C GLN A 107 -6.64 4.14 -6.47
N TYR A 108 -7.18 2.94 -6.34
CA TYR A 108 -8.15 2.33 -7.25
C TYR A 108 -9.54 2.17 -6.63
N LEU A 109 -9.76 2.77 -5.46
CA LEU A 109 -11.03 2.78 -4.76
C LEU A 109 -11.76 4.12 -5.00
N THR A 110 -13.07 4.04 -5.18
CA THR A 110 -13.96 5.20 -5.11
C THR A 110 -14.51 5.34 -3.68
N PRO A 111 -15.02 6.52 -3.28
CA PRO A 111 -15.68 6.68 -1.98
C PRO A 111 -16.77 5.62 -1.72
N GLU A 112 -17.55 5.26 -2.76
CA GLU A 112 -18.56 4.19 -2.67
C GLU A 112 -17.92 2.83 -2.40
N ASN A 113 -16.73 2.55 -2.99
CA ASN A 113 -16.01 1.30 -2.71
C ASN A 113 -15.50 1.26 -1.26
N GLU A 114 -15.01 2.39 -0.74
CA GLU A 114 -14.56 2.49 0.66
C GLU A 114 -15.70 2.25 1.65
N GLU A 115 -16.90 2.79 1.37
CA GLU A 115 -18.10 2.51 2.18
C GLU A 115 -18.46 1.02 2.18
N LYS A 116 -18.40 0.35 1.02
CA LYS A 116 -18.67 -1.10 0.89
C LYS A 116 -17.64 -1.93 1.64
N LEU A 117 -16.35 -1.56 1.58
CA LEU A 117 -15.29 -2.23 2.31
C LEU A 117 -15.44 -2.05 3.81
N ALA A 118 -15.77 -0.83 4.26
CA ALA A 118 -16.04 -0.56 5.68
C ALA A 118 -17.21 -1.38 6.20
N ALA A 119 -18.30 -1.51 5.42
CA ALA A 119 -19.44 -2.33 5.78
C ALA A 119 -19.13 -3.85 5.82
N ALA A 120 -18.18 -4.31 5.01
CA ALA A 120 -17.75 -5.70 4.96
C ALA A 120 -16.64 -6.03 5.99
N SER A 121 -16.03 -5.01 6.59
CA SER A 121 -15.00 -5.21 7.61
C SER A 121 -15.61 -5.77 8.90
N PRO A 122 -15.02 -6.82 9.52
CA PRO A 122 -15.49 -7.38 10.78
C PRO A 122 -15.61 -6.36 11.92
N ASP A 123 -14.76 -5.34 11.90
CA ASP A 123 -14.69 -4.29 12.94
C ASP A 123 -15.50 -3.05 12.58
N GLY A 124 -16.15 -3.00 11.41
CA GLY A 124 -16.89 -1.83 10.93
C GLY A 124 -16.02 -0.58 10.75
N ASN A 125 -14.71 -0.73 10.83
CA ASN A 125 -13.78 0.40 10.75
C ASN A 125 -13.73 0.94 9.34
N LYS A 126 -14.11 2.22 9.19
CA LYS A 126 -13.66 3.03 8.06
C LYS A 126 -12.13 2.99 8.05
N LEU A 127 -11.55 2.99 6.85
CA LEU A 127 -10.11 3.20 6.64
C LEU A 127 -9.71 4.47 7.41
N ASP A 128 -9.16 4.28 8.62
CA ASP A 128 -9.11 5.33 9.65
C ASP A 128 -7.85 6.17 9.47
N ILE A 129 -8.00 7.49 9.49
CA ILE A 129 -6.89 8.46 9.49
C ILE A 129 -5.98 8.23 10.71
N ASP A 130 -6.55 7.80 11.84
CA ASP A 130 -5.78 7.48 13.04
C ASP A 130 -4.89 6.25 12.83
N GLU A 131 -5.36 5.22 12.11
CA GLU A 131 -4.55 4.04 11.73
C GLU A 131 -3.38 4.43 10.81
N GLU A 132 -3.57 5.40 9.91
CA GLU A 132 -2.50 5.93 9.04
C GLU A 132 -1.40 6.62 9.87
N THR A 133 -1.79 7.47 10.80
CA THR A 133 -0.87 8.18 11.71
C THR A 133 -0.08 7.19 12.58
N ASP A 134 -0.72 6.17 13.11
CA ASP A 134 -0.06 5.14 13.91
C ASP A 134 0.89 4.27 13.07
N THR A 135 0.53 4.01 11.82
CA THR A 135 1.40 3.31 10.87
C THR A 135 2.66 4.11 10.58
N LEU A 136 2.54 5.44 10.34
CA LEU A 136 3.69 6.33 10.15
C LEU A 136 4.54 6.43 11.42
N ARG A 137 3.91 6.57 12.58
CA ARG A 137 4.61 6.60 13.89
C ARG A 137 5.42 5.32 14.11
N ARG A 138 4.83 4.16 13.84
CA ARG A 138 5.51 2.87 13.93
C ARG A 138 6.69 2.79 12.95
N LEU A 139 6.48 3.24 11.70
CA LEU A 139 7.53 3.24 10.66
C LEU A 139 8.70 4.13 11.07
N PHE A 140 8.43 5.35 11.55
CA PHE A 140 9.46 6.28 11.99
C PHE A 140 10.20 5.79 13.23
N GLY A 141 9.60 4.87 13.99
CA GLY A 141 10.29 4.12 15.04
C GLY A 141 11.52 3.36 14.54
N TYR A 142 11.58 2.99 13.28
CA TYR A 142 12.73 2.32 12.63
C TYR A 142 13.71 3.26 11.95
N PHE A 143 13.50 4.58 11.93
CA PHE A 143 14.35 5.54 11.26
C PHE A 143 15.37 6.17 12.23
N GLU A 144 16.59 6.42 11.77
CA GLU A 144 17.55 7.27 12.44
C GLU A 144 17.26 8.74 12.17
N GLY A 145 17.73 9.64 13.07
CA GLY A 145 17.70 11.08 12.86
C GLY A 145 16.30 11.72 12.82
N VAL A 146 15.25 11.00 13.23
CA VAL A 146 13.87 11.54 13.25
C VAL A 146 13.77 12.66 14.28
N ARG A 147 13.11 13.76 13.92
CA ARG A 147 12.80 14.88 14.81
C ARG A 147 11.83 14.42 15.91
N GLY A 148 11.96 15.02 17.10
CA GLY A 148 11.04 14.74 18.22
C GLY A 148 9.68 15.42 18.10
N ASP A 149 9.56 16.42 17.20
CA ASP A 149 8.40 17.29 17.00
C ASP A 149 7.71 17.05 15.64
N VAL A 150 7.80 15.84 15.10
CA VAL A 150 7.16 15.49 13.81
C VAL A 150 5.65 15.68 13.87
N ASP A 151 5.12 16.52 12.98
CA ASP A 151 3.69 16.58 12.71
C ASP A 151 3.30 15.51 11.67
N PHE A 152 2.78 14.39 12.15
CA PHE A 152 2.39 13.25 11.30
C PHE A 152 1.29 13.59 10.32
N GLY A 153 0.39 14.53 10.65
CA GLY A 153 -0.65 15.00 9.73
C GLY A 153 -0.06 15.74 8.55
N VAL A 154 0.90 16.64 8.80
CA VAL A 154 1.64 17.35 7.73
C VAL A 154 2.42 16.36 6.88
N VAL A 155 3.14 15.42 7.48
CA VAL A 155 3.89 14.39 6.76
C VAL A 155 2.99 13.53 5.90
N SER A 156 1.85 13.06 6.43
CA SER A 156 0.86 12.28 5.69
C SER A 156 0.34 13.05 4.47
N ASN A 157 -0.01 14.33 4.64
CA ASN A 157 -0.45 15.17 3.54
C ASN A 157 0.64 15.36 2.47
N LEU A 158 1.90 15.57 2.86
CA LEU A 158 3.02 15.69 1.92
C LEU A 158 3.26 14.41 1.13
N LEU A 159 3.17 13.24 1.77
CA LEU A 159 3.25 11.93 1.11
C LEU A 159 2.14 11.78 0.06
N LYS A 160 0.90 12.14 0.41
CA LYS A 160 -0.25 12.10 -0.51
C LYS A 160 -0.08 13.08 -1.69
N ILE A 161 0.36 14.31 -1.43
CA ILE A 161 0.62 15.31 -2.47
C ILE A 161 1.68 14.79 -3.45
N LEU A 162 2.79 14.24 -2.93
CA LEU A 162 3.85 13.67 -3.75
C LEU A 162 3.35 12.49 -4.60
N ALA A 163 2.57 11.57 -4.02
CA ALA A 163 1.97 10.45 -4.75
C ALA A 163 1.01 10.94 -5.84
N LEU A 164 0.09 11.86 -5.52
CA LEU A 164 -0.85 12.44 -6.49
C LEU A 164 -0.15 13.16 -7.64
N THR A 165 0.92 13.91 -7.36
CA THR A 165 1.68 14.60 -8.40
C THR A 165 2.47 13.63 -9.28
N ALA A 166 2.97 12.52 -8.72
CA ALA A 166 3.64 11.47 -9.48
C ALA A 166 2.69 10.75 -10.45
N GLU A 167 1.46 10.49 -10.03
CA GLU A 167 0.42 9.86 -10.86
C GLU A 167 -0.11 10.78 -11.95
N ASN A 168 -0.20 12.08 -11.67
CA ASN A 168 -0.78 13.08 -12.56
C ASN A 168 0.28 13.98 -13.21
N LYS A 169 1.44 13.43 -13.55
CA LYS A 169 2.57 14.17 -14.12
C LYS A 169 2.16 15.06 -15.34
N THR A 170 1.21 14.59 -16.14
CA THR A 170 0.76 15.27 -17.36
C THR A 170 0.01 16.57 -17.13
N ILE A 171 -0.52 16.82 -15.91
CA ILE A 171 -1.20 18.09 -15.58
C ILE A 171 -0.22 19.15 -15.07
N LEU A 172 1.05 18.81 -14.89
CA LEU A 172 2.09 19.69 -14.38
C LEU A 172 2.98 20.21 -15.52
N HIS A 173 3.67 21.31 -15.27
CA HIS A 173 4.68 21.82 -16.21
C HIS A 173 5.83 20.80 -16.35
N GLU A 174 5.91 20.14 -17.51
CA GLU A 174 6.88 19.08 -17.79
C GLU A 174 8.32 19.53 -17.51
N SER A 175 8.72 20.72 -18.01
CA SER A 175 10.08 21.25 -17.83
C SER A 175 10.46 21.62 -16.39
N ALA A 176 9.48 21.70 -15.49
CA ALA A 176 9.68 22.02 -14.06
C ALA A 176 9.39 20.85 -13.14
N TYR A 177 8.88 19.74 -13.66
CA TYR A 177 8.39 18.61 -12.85
C TYR A 177 9.45 18.09 -11.88
N ASP A 178 10.63 17.72 -12.37
CA ASP A 178 11.68 17.12 -11.55
C ASP A 178 12.16 18.08 -10.43
N ARG A 179 12.33 19.37 -10.77
CA ARG A 179 12.68 20.39 -9.78
C ARG A 179 11.58 20.62 -8.74
N THR A 180 10.32 20.46 -9.13
CA THR A 180 9.19 20.56 -8.21
C THR A 180 9.17 19.37 -7.25
N GLN A 181 9.37 18.16 -7.78
CA GLN A 181 9.47 16.95 -6.97
C GLN A 181 10.62 17.05 -5.96
N GLU A 182 11.81 17.47 -6.41
CA GLU A 182 12.98 17.67 -5.53
C GLU A 182 12.67 18.62 -4.37
N LYS A 183 11.98 19.74 -4.63
CA LYS A 183 11.59 20.69 -3.59
C LYS A 183 10.57 20.09 -2.61
N LEU A 184 9.58 19.34 -3.10
CA LEU A 184 8.58 18.67 -2.26
C LEU A 184 9.22 17.57 -1.40
N PHE A 185 10.15 16.78 -1.97
CA PHE A 185 10.95 15.82 -1.20
C PHE A 185 11.81 16.53 -0.14
N GLY A 186 12.46 17.63 -0.49
CA GLY A 186 13.23 18.43 0.47
C GLY A 186 12.37 18.92 1.64
N LEU A 187 11.14 19.39 1.33
CA LEU A 187 10.18 19.79 2.37
C LEU A 187 9.78 18.61 3.25
N LEU A 188 9.41 17.47 2.65
CA LEU A 188 9.06 16.25 3.38
C LEU A 188 10.20 15.82 4.31
N PHE A 189 11.43 15.73 3.79
CA PHE A 189 12.58 15.30 4.58
C PHE A 189 12.93 16.29 5.70
N GLY A 190 12.79 17.60 5.47
CA GLY A 190 12.94 18.62 6.50
C GLY A 190 11.89 18.55 7.62
N CYS A 191 10.67 18.03 7.31
CA CYS A 191 9.65 17.77 8.33
C CYS A 191 9.96 16.51 9.16
N VAL A 192 10.72 15.56 8.61
CA VAL A 192 10.96 14.24 9.23
C VAL A 192 12.31 14.19 9.96
N PHE A 193 13.39 14.69 9.33
CA PHE A 193 14.75 14.51 9.82
C PHE A 193 15.32 15.80 10.42
N LYS A 194 16.25 15.67 11.37
CA LYS A 194 16.99 16.79 11.96
C LYS A 194 17.87 17.45 10.90
N GLU A 195 18.04 18.77 11.00
CA GLU A 195 19.00 19.49 10.17
C GLU A 195 20.43 19.07 10.54
N GLY A 196 21.28 18.83 9.55
CA GLY A 196 22.71 18.54 9.73
C GLY A 196 23.14 17.09 9.63
N GLU A 197 22.22 16.12 9.44
CA GLU A 197 22.55 14.70 9.22
C GLU A 197 22.37 14.29 7.74
N ASN A 198 22.59 15.23 6.81
CA ASN A 198 22.36 15.05 5.37
C ASN A 198 23.63 14.73 4.56
N GLU A 199 24.69 14.14 5.20
CA GLU A 199 25.86 13.66 4.46
C GLU A 199 25.81 12.15 4.18
#